data_68d10a47a325ad6a4da69bc9a9267ada
#
_entry.id   68d10a47a325ad6a4da69bc9a9267ada
#
_cell.length_a   1.000
_cell.length_b   1.000
_cell.length_c   1.000
_cell.angle_alpha   90.00
_cell.angle_beta   90.00
_cell.angle_gamma   90.00
#
_symmetry.space_group_name_H-M   'P 1'
#
loop_
_entity.id
_entity.type
_entity.pdbx_description
1 polymer ?
#
loop_
_entity_poly.entity_id
_entity_poly.type
_entity_poly.pdbx_seq_one_letter_code
_entity_poly.pdbx_strand_id
1 'polypeptide(L)'
;EVLKTGMKKYFEIWKFKHPKPLDFKKIMEIESGLELDWYFEQFTQTTNTIDYAIVTVKPLGEKTQILIQKKGRIPMPLDICLVTNDSNALWYNIPLRIMRGSKKNDMIGDNFKTISDWPWVYNYYEFEVDFSIEEIKKIQIDPSTRLADIDLENNVWTINKLEELIIPEIIFKSKL
;
A
#
# COMPACT_ATOMS: atom_id res chain seq x y z
N GLU A 1 14.10 3.98 -8.57
CA GLU A 1 14.91 5.01 -9.25
C GLU A 1 15.12 6.24 -8.33
N VAL A 2 14.09 6.79 -7.70
CA VAL A 2 14.19 7.98 -6.81
C VAL A 2 15.24 7.79 -5.71
N LEU A 3 15.22 6.67 -4.97
CA LEU A 3 16.20 6.39 -3.92
C LEU A 3 17.63 6.40 -4.48
N LYS A 4 17.86 5.78 -5.64
CA LYS A 4 19.16 5.73 -6.29
C LYS A 4 19.68 7.14 -6.65
N THR A 5 18.80 7.97 -7.21
CA THR A 5 19.15 9.36 -7.57
C THR A 5 19.42 10.19 -6.32
N GLY A 6 18.55 10.08 -5.30
CA GLY A 6 18.72 10.76 -4.02
C GLY A 6 20.02 10.37 -3.31
N MET A 7 20.37 9.09 -3.29
CA MET A 7 21.65 8.64 -2.71
C MET A 7 22.87 9.20 -3.43
N LYS A 8 22.84 9.26 -4.77
CA LYS A 8 23.92 9.88 -5.54
C LYS A 8 24.07 11.36 -5.22
N LYS A 9 22.96 12.12 -5.22
CA LYS A 9 22.99 13.53 -4.87
C LYS A 9 23.45 13.78 -3.43
N TYR A 10 22.97 12.95 -2.49
CA TYR A 10 23.42 13.02 -1.11
C TYR A 10 24.92 12.85 -1.01
N PHE A 11 25.49 11.84 -1.67
CA PHE A 11 26.93 11.63 -1.68
C PHE A 11 27.69 12.80 -2.32
N GLU A 12 27.23 13.32 -3.46
CA GLU A 12 27.92 14.44 -4.14
C GLU A 12 27.94 15.73 -3.30
N ILE A 13 26.85 16.03 -2.61
CA ILE A 13 26.73 17.25 -1.81
C ILE A 13 27.49 17.13 -0.49
N TRP A 14 27.47 15.94 0.11
CA TRP A 14 27.91 15.76 1.50
C TRP A 14 29.22 14.98 1.66
N LYS A 15 29.81 14.43 0.58
CA LYS A 15 31.12 13.79 0.66
C LYS A 15 32.13 14.72 1.33
N PHE A 16 32.90 14.17 2.28
CA PHE A 16 33.90 14.89 3.10
C PHE A 16 33.33 15.98 4.02
N LYS A 17 32.01 15.98 4.26
CA LYS A 17 31.33 16.88 5.22
C LYS A 17 30.70 16.08 6.36
N HIS A 18 30.04 16.76 7.29
CA HIS A 18 29.40 16.15 8.45
C HIS A 18 27.87 16.34 8.39
N PRO A 19 27.15 15.55 7.57
CA PRO A 19 25.71 15.68 7.45
C PRO A 19 24.98 15.20 8.70
N LYS A 20 23.81 15.79 8.93
CA LYS A 20 22.83 15.33 9.92
C LYS A 20 21.74 14.50 9.24
N PRO A 21 20.97 13.69 9.98
CA PRO A 21 19.86 12.91 9.41
C PRO A 21 18.86 13.75 8.61
N LEU A 22 18.61 14.99 9.04
CA LEU A 22 17.74 15.93 8.34
C LEU A 22 18.25 16.31 6.93
N ASP A 23 19.55 16.33 6.73
CA ASP A 23 20.13 16.66 5.42
C ASP A 23 19.86 15.54 4.41
N PHE A 24 19.91 14.29 4.86
CA PHE A 24 19.52 13.13 4.05
C PHE A 24 18.03 13.19 3.72
N LYS A 25 17.16 13.39 4.72
CA LYS A 25 15.72 13.48 4.52
C LYS A 25 15.36 14.55 3.49
N LYS A 26 15.90 15.76 3.60
CA LYS A 26 15.64 16.87 2.66
C LYS A 26 15.97 16.50 1.21
N ILE A 27 17.07 15.80 0.98
CA ILE A 27 17.43 15.37 -0.37
C ILE A 27 16.42 14.33 -0.89
N MET A 28 15.99 13.38 -0.05
CA MET A 28 14.98 12.41 -0.44
C MET A 28 13.62 13.05 -0.74
N GLU A 29 13.22 14.06 0.02
CA GLU A 29 12.00 14.84 -0.23
C GLU A 29 12.07 15.62 -1.55
N ILE A 30 13.19 16.27 -1.83
CA ILE A 30 13.40 16.99 -3.10
C ILE A 30 13.32 16.03 -4.29
N GLU A 31 13.97 14.87 -4.21
CA GLU A 31 14.01 13.91 -5.32
C GLU A 31 12.69 13.16 -5.52
N SER A 32 11.96 12.90 -4.44
CA SER A 32 10.67 12.19 -4.52
C SER A 32 9.50 13.14 -4.84
N GLY A 33 9.60 14.40 -4.43
CA GLY A 33 8.48 15.34 -4.41
C GLY A 33 7.42 14.99 -3.36
N LEU A 34 7.79 14.20 -2.34
CA LEU A 34 6.89 13.73 -1.28
C LEU A 34 7.30 14.29 0.08
N GLU A 35 6.34 14.46 0.96
CA GLU A 35 6.57 14.71 2.39
C GLU A 35 6.96 13.39 3.06
N LEU A 36 8.13 13.31 3.68
CA LEU A 36 8.68 12.10 4.29
C LEU A 36 8.87 12.19 5.80
N ASP A 37 8.41 13.26 6.47
CA ASP A 37 8.50 13.39 7.94
C ASP A 37 7.89 12.18 8.65
N TRP A 38 6.68 11.79 8.28
CA TRP A 38 5.96 10.64 8.82
C TRP A 38 6.74 9.33 8.66
N TYR A 39 7.44 9.16 7.52
CA TYR A 39 8.23 7.96 7.25
C TYR A 39 9.46 7.90 8.16
N PHE A 40 10.25 8.97 8.19
CA PHE A 40 11.46 9.02 9.02
C PHE A 40 11.13 8.92 10.51
N GLU A 41 10.07 9.58 10.98
CA GLU A 41 9.62 9.47 12.37
C GLU A 41 9.31 8.03 12.75
N GLN A 42 8.49 7.33 11.95
CA GLN A 42 8.09 5.95 12.24
C GLN A 42 9.29 5.00 12.29
N PHE A 43 10.19 5.08 11.32
CA PHE A 43 11.32 4.16 11.22
C PHE A 43 12.50 4.50 12.14
N THR A 44 12.63 5.73 12.62
CA THR A 44 13.76 6.13 13.46
C THR A 44 13.41 6.39 14.92
N GLN A 45 12.13 6.67 15.23
CA GLN A 45 11.69 7.07 16.56
C GLN A 45 10.75 6.06 17.23
N THR A 46 10.33 5.00 16.51
CA THR A 46 9.39 4.01 17.02
C THR A 46 9.89 2.58 16.76
N THR A 47 9.29 1.63 17.48
CA THR A 47 9.43 0.19 17.24
C THR A 47 8.15 -0.39 16.64
N ASN A 48 7.34 0.44 16.02
CA ASN A 48 6.10 0.03 15.37
C ASN A 48 6.39 -0.88 14.17
N THR A 49 5.41 -1.67 13.78
CA THR A 49 5.50 -2.61 12.67
C THR A 49 4.55 -2.22 11.54
N ILE A 50 4.83 -2.72 10.36
CA ILE A 50 3.92 -2.72 9.21
C ILE A 50 3.20 -4.07 9.20
N ASP A 51 1.88 -4.07 9.08
CA ASP A 51 1.04 -5.26 8.92
C ASP A 51 -0.28 -4.80 8.28
N TYR A 52 -0.51 -5.23 7.06
CA TYR A 52 -1.73 -4.99 6.30
C TYR A 52 -2.39 -6.33 5.97
N ALA A 53 -3.71 -6.37 5.96
CA ALA A 53 -4.46 -7.59 5.68
C ALA A 53 -5.62 -7.33 4.71
N ILE A 54 -5.87 -8.26 3.80
CA ILE A 54 -7.13 -8.34 3.07
C ILE A 54 -8.14 -9.01 3.99
N VAL A 55 -9.09 -8.22 4.50
CA VAL A 55 -10.09 -8.71 5.47
C VAL A 55 -11.27 -9.35 4.77
N THR A 56 -11.75 -8.70 3.70
CA THR A 56 -12.95 -9.15 3.01
C THR A 56 -12.88 -8.81 1.53
N VAL A 57 -13.35 -9.73 0.70
CA VAL A 57 -13.62 -9.54 -0.72
C VAL A 57 -15.06 -10.01 -0.95
N LYS A 58 -15.94 -9.11 -1.41
CA LYS A 58 -17.38 -9.35 -1.54
C LYS A 58 -17.90 -8.96 -2.92
N PRO A 59 -18.87 -9.72 -3.47
CA PRO A 59 -19.57 -9.28 -4.67
C PRO A 59 -20.42 -8.05 -4.38
N LEU A 60 -20.44 -7.11 -5.33
CA LEU A 60 -21.28 -5.91 -5.34
C LEU A 60 -21.89 -5.73 -6.74
N GLY A 61 -22.90 -6.55 -7.06
CA GLY A 61 -23.41 -6.66 -8.41
C GLY A 61 -22.34 -7.18 -9.38
N GLU A 62 -22.06 -6.42 -10.45
CA GLU A 62 -21.01 -6.73 -11.43
C GLU A 62 -19.61 -6.30 -10.98
N LYS A 63 -19.49 -5.74 -9.78
CA LYS A 63 -18.24 -5.28 -9.17
C LYS A 63 -17.85 -6.14 -7.99
N THR A 64 -16.62 -5.95 -7.53
CA THR A 64 -16.13 -6.55 -6.29
C THR A 64 -15.65 -5.45 -5.34
N GLN A 65 -16.10 -5.54 -4.10
CA GLN A 65 -15.67 -4.67 -3.00
C GLN A 65 -14.55 -5.36 -2.21
N ILE A 66 -13.48 -4.63 -1.96
CA ILE A 66 -12.30 -5.11 -1.25
C ILE A 66 -12.11 -4.26 0.01
N LEU A 67 -12.03 -4.90 1.17
CA LEU A 67 -11.75 -4.28 2.46
C LEU A 67 -10.35 -4.68 2.93
N ILE A 68 -9.51 -3.67 3.17
CA ILE A 68 -8.17 -3.81 3.71
C ILE A 68 -8.12 -3.25 5.12
N GLN A 69 -7.38 -3.92 6.00
CA GLN A 69 -7.09 -3.47 7.34
C GLN A 69 -5.61 -3.14 7.49
N LYS A 70 -5.29 -2.01 8.10
CA LYS A 70 -4.00 -1.70 8.67
C LYS A 70 -3.95 -2.24 10.09
N LYS A 71 -3.32 -3.40 10.30
CA LYS A 71 -3.12 -4.04 11.62
C LYS A 71 -1.91 -3.45 12.33
N GLY A 72 -0.83 -3.19 11.59
CA GLY A 72 0.34 -2.50 12.10
C GLY A 72 0.09 -1.01 12.34
N ARG A 73 1.05 -0.36 13.01
CA ARG A 73 0.95 1.07 13.36
C ARG A 73 1.62 1.98 12.35
N ILE A 74 2.56 1.49 11.56
CA ILE A 74 3.23 2.29 10.51
C ILE A 74 2.32 2.37 9.29
N PRO A 75 1.85 3.56 8.91
CA PRO A 75 1.11 3.73 7.68
C PRO A 75 2.05 3.68 6.47
N MET A 76 1.68 2.96 5.42
CA MET A 76 2.43 2.89 4.17
C MET A 76 1.49 3.01 2.96
N PRO A 77 1.94 3.63 1.86
CA PRO A 77 1.21 3.53 0.60
C PRO A 77 1.25 2.08 0.10
N LEU A 78 0.15 1.61 -0.48
CA LEU A 78 0.03 0.22 -0.89
C LEU A 78 0.02 0.10 -2.42
N ASP A 79 0.74 -0.89 -2.91
CA ASP A 79 0.55 -1.42 -4.26
C ASP A 79 -0.23 -2.75 -4.15
N ILE A 80 -1.31 -2.87 -4.88
CA ILE A 80 -2.17 -4.06 -4.90
C ILE A 80 -2.20 -4.60 -6.31
N CYS A 81 -1.94 -5.89 -6.46
CA CYS A 81 -2.09 -6.59 -7.72
C CYS A 81 -3.36 -7.45 -7.69
N LEU A 82 -4.23 -7.24 -8.65
CA LEU A 82 -5.38 -8.08 -8.95
C LEU A 82 -5.08 -8.89 -10.19
N VAL A 83 -5.20 -10.20 -10.09
CA VAL A 83 -5.00 -11.13 -11.20
C VAL A 83 -6.35 -11.75 -11.56
N THR A 84 -6.76 -11.61 -12.81
CA THR A 84 -7.99 -12.23 -13.33
C THR A 84 -7.75 -13.68 -13.75
N ASN A 85 -8.84 -14.41 -14.01
CA ASN A 85 -8.77 -15.79 -14.50
C ASN A 85 -8.01 -15.91 -15.84
N ASP A 86 -8.07 -14.88 -16.69
CA ASP A 86 -7.32 -14.78 -17.94
C ASP A 86 -5.84 -14.44 -17.74
N SER A 87 -5.38 -14.43 -16.48
CA SER A 87 -4.02 -14.10 -16.09
C SER A 87 -3.60 -12.65 -16.39
N ASN A 88 -4.55 -11.75 -16.64
CA ASN A 88 -4.27 -10.33 -16.72
C ASN A 88 -4.00 -9.78 -15.31
N ALA A 89 -2.93 -8.99 -15.17
CA ALA A 89 -2.58 -8.32 -13.92
C ALA A 89 -2.94 -6.83 -13.98
N LEU A 90 -3.75 -6.39 -13.04
CA LEU A 90 -4.11 -5.00 -12.84
C LEU A 90 -3.50 -4.52 -11.53
N TRP A 91 -3.00 -3.28 -11.55
CA TRP A 91 -2.32 -2.73 -10.40
C TRP A 91 -3.05 -1.49 -9.89
N TYR A 92 -3.27 -1.47 -8.59
CA TYR A 92 -3.88 -0.36 -7.88
C TYR A 92 -2.87 0.20 -6.88
N ASN A 93 -2.66 1.51 -6.91
CA ASN A 93 -1.87 2.19 -5.89
C ASN A 93 -2.79 2.99 -5.00
N ILE A 94 -2.67 2.78 -3.70
CA ILE A 94 -3.35 3.54 -2.64
C ILE A 94 -2.32 4.46 -1.99
N PRO A 95 -2.26 5.75 -2.33
CA PRO A 95 -1.36 6.68 -1.67
C PRO A 95 -1.86 7.02 -0.26
N LEU A 96 -0.98 7.51 0.59
CA LEU A 96 -1.38 8.11 1.86
C LEU A 96 -1.62 9.61 1.69
N ARG A 97 -2.68 10.12 2.29
CA ARG A 97 -2.98 11.57 2.28
C ARG A 97 -1.82 12.41 2.83
N ILE A 98 -1.12 11.90 3.85
CA ILE A 98 0.01 12.59 4.50
C ILE A 98 1.20 12.81 3.55
N MET A 99 1.34 11.99 2.50
CA MET A 99 2.44 12.12 1.53
C MET A 99 2.31 13.36 0.63
N ARG A 100 1.12 13.94 0.54
CA ARG A 100 0.78 15.05 -0.37
C ARG A 100 1.17 14.80 -1.82
N GLY A 101 1.08 13.55 -2.26
CA GLY A 101 1.38 13.11 -3.61
C GLY A 101 1.17 11.61 -3.76
N SER A 102 1.43 11.12 -4.96
CA SER A 102 1.37 9.70 -5.28
C SER A 102 2.65 9.23 -5.97
N LYS A 103 2.92 7.95 -5.86
CA LYS A 103 4.02 7.30 -6.56
C LYS A 103 3.82 7.42 -8.07
N LYS A 104 4.87 7.78 -8.79
CA LYS A 104 4.88 7.67 -10.25
C LYS A 104 4.97 6.21 -10.64
N ASN A 105 4.21 5.84 -11.67
CA ASN A 105 4.31 4.49 -12.25
C ASN A 105 5.62 4.36 -13.01
N ASP A 106 6.60 3.73 -12.41
CA ASP A 106 7.93 3.48 -12.98
C ASP A 106 8.18 2.02 -13.35
N MET A 107 7.21 1.13 -13.12
CA MET A 107 7.45 -0.32 -13.21
C MET A 107 6.40 -1.12 -13.99
N ILE A 108 5.22 -0.57 -14.27
CA ILE A 108 4.09 -1.41 -14.68
C ILE A 108 3.29 -0.63 -15.72
N GLY A 109 3.28 -1.12 -16.94
CA GLY A 109 2.60 -0.55 -18.11
C GLY A 109 1.21 0.07 -17.89
N ASP A 110 0.34 0.02 -18.88
CA ASP A 110 -0.95 0.75 -18.91
C ASP A 110 -2.00 0.29 -17.88
N ASN A 111 -1.76 -0.83 -17.19
CA ASN A 111 -2.68 -1.43 -16.22
C ASN A 111 -2.51 -0.93 -14.78
N PHE A 112 -1.90 0.24 -14.58
CA PHE A 112 -1.70 0.83 -13.26
C PHE A 112 -2.70 1.97 -13.02
N LYS A 113 -3.44 1.89 -11.93
CA LYS A 113 -4.43 2.88 -11.52
C LYS A 113 -4.15 3.38 -10.10
N THR A 114 -3.97 4.67 -9.93
CA THR A 114 -3.97 5.29 -8.61
C THR A 114 -5.42 5.55 -8.20
N ILE A 115 -5.80 5.06 -7.03
CA ILE A 115 -7.13 5.26 -6.44
C ILE A 115 -7.08 6.29 -5.31
N SER A 116 -8.19 6.53 -4.63
CA SER A 116 -8.29 7.53 -3.56
C SER A 116 -7.26 7.30 -2.46
N ASP A 117 -6.69 8.38 -1.95
CA ASP A 117 -5.71 8.32 -0.88
C ASP A 117 -6.32 7.78 0.43
N TRP A 118 -5.55 6.95 1.15
CA TRP A 118 -5.95 6.44 2.45
C TRP A 118 -5.73 7.52 3.52
N PRO A 119 -6.78 7.97 4.22
CA PRO A 119 -6.63 8.77 5.43
C PRO A 119 -6.05 7.89 6.54
N TRP A 120 -4.74 7.98 6.76
CA TRP A 120 -3.95 7.08 7.61
C TRP A 120 -4.45 6.91 9.06
N VAL A 121 -5.33 7.81 9.52
CA VAL A 121 -5.99 7.72 10.84
C VAL A 121 -6.99 6.58 10.93
N TYR A 122 -7.52 6.12 9.80
CA TYR A 122 -8.45 5.00 9.77
C TYR A 122 -7.69 3.68 9.62
N ASN A 123 -8.14 2.67 10.34
CA ASN A 123 -7.56 1.33 10.27
C ASN A 123 -8.08 0.51 9.09
N TYR A 124 -9.16 0.95 8.45
CA TYR A 124 -9.79 0.25 7.35
C TYR A 124 -9.86 1.13 6.11
N TYR A 125 -9.68 0.50 4.97
CA TYR A 125 -9.84 1.12 3.66
C TYR A 125 -10.63 0.19 2.74
N GLU A 126 -11.62 0.76 2.07
CA GLU A 126 -12.52 0.04 1.19
C GLU A 126 -12.48 0.66 -0.20
N PHE A 127 -12.42 -0.17 -1.21
CA PHE A 127 -12.51 0.25 -2.60
C PHE A 127 -13.17 -0.81 -3.47
N GLU A 128 -13.62 -0.39 -4.65
CA GLU A 128 -14.29 -1.25 -5.62
C GLU A 128 -13.42 -1.45 -6.86
N VAL A 129 -13.56 -2.62 -7.47
CA VAL A 129 -12.98 -2.95 -8.76
C VAL A 129 -14.08 -3.37 -9.73
N ASP A 130 -13.94 -3.00 -11.02
CA ASP A 130 -14.93 -3.24 -12.06
C ASP A 130 -14.78 -4.67 -12.65
N PHE A 131 -14.82 -5.68 -11.77
CA PHE A 131 -14.78 -7.11 -12.06
C PHE A 131 -15.73 -7.82 -11.11
N SER A 132 -16.46 -8.82 -11.62
CA SER A 132 -17.20 -9.73 -10.75
C SER A 132 -16.21 -10.60 -9.95
N ILE A 133 -16.64 -11.09 -8.79
CA ILE A 133 -15.75 -11.86 -7.91
C ILE A 133 -15.30 -13.18 -8.58
N GLU A 134 -16.11 -13.73 -9.46
CA GLU A 134 -15.84 -14.94 -10.23
C GLU A 134 -14.73 -14.75 -11.28
N GLU A 135 -14.51 -13.51 -11.73
CA GLU A 135 -13.44 -13.18 -12.68
C GLU A 135 -12.08 -13.02 -11.98
N ILE A 136 -12.08 -12.87 -10.65
CA ILE A 136 -10.86 -12.60 -9.88
C ILE A 136 -10.25 -13.91 -9.38
N LYS A 137 -9.05 -14.21 -9.84
CA LYS A 137 -8.28 -15.37 -9.41
C LYS A 137 -7.53 -15.10 -8.10
N LYS A 138 -6.93 -13.91 -7.97
CA LYS A 138 -6.06 -13.55 -6.84
C LYS A 138 -6.03 -12.06 -6.64
N ILE A 139 -5.96 -11.63 -5.37
CA ILE A 139 -5.63 -10.27 -4.96
C ILE A 139 -4.44 -10.35 -4.01
N GLN A 140 -3.44 -9.49 -4.18
CA GLN A 140 -2.25 -9.48 -3.33
C GLN A 140 -1.82 -8.05 -3.01
N ILE A 141 -1.63 -7.75 -1.74
CA ILE A 141 -0.97 -6.53 -1.25
C ILE A 141 0.54 -6.72 -1.41
N ASP A 142 1.23 -5.67 -1.85
CA ASP A 142 2.68 -5.61 -2.07
C ASP A 142 3.29 -6.87 -2.72
N PRO A 143 2.92 -7.22 -3.95
CA PRO A 143 3.45 -8.41 -4.62
C PRO A 143 4.96 -8.32 -4.88
N SER A 144 5.53 -7.12 -4.75
CA SER A 144 6.98 -6.89 -4.89
C SER A 144 7.77 -7.11 -3.59
N THR A 145 7.07 -7.37 -2.47
CA THR A 145 7.64 -7.57 -1.13
C THR A 145 8.59 -6.46 -0.70
N ARG A 146 8.25 -5.20 -1.04
CA ARG A 146 9.04 -4.01 -0.68
C ARG A 146 8.65 -3.43 0.68
N LEU A 147 7.45 -3.74 1.16
CA LEU A 147 7.04 -3.42 2.51
C LEU A 147 7.66 -4.42 3.47
N ALA A 148 8.12 -3.93 4.61
CA ALA A 148 8.56 -4.78 5.71
C ALA A 148 7.34 -5.26 6.52
N ASP A 149 6.37 -5.85 5.83
CA ASP A 149 5.17 -6.42 6.43
C ASP A 149 5.54 -7.69 7.20
N ILE A 150 5.06 -7.79 8.45
CA ILE A 150 5.43 -8.88 9.36
C ILE A 150 4.59 -10.15 9.16
N ASP A 151 3.48 -10.06 8.42
CA ASP A 151 2.57 -11.18 8.16
C ASP A 151 2.13 -11.20 6.68
N LEU A 152 2.94 -11.82 5.83
CA LEU A 152 2.67 -11.89 4.40
C LEU A 152 1.52 -12.83 4.02
N GLU A 153 1.08 -13.72 4.92
CA GLU A 153 0.00 -14.68 4.64
C GLU A 153 -1.36 -14.00 4.59
N ASN A 154 -1.54 -12.91 5.35
CA ASN A 154 -2.77 -12.13 5.36
C ASN A 154 -2.87 -11.12 4.20
N ASN A 155 -1.78 -10.95 3.44
CA ASN A 155 -1.68 -10.07 2.27
C ASN A 155 -2.28 -10.69 0.99
N VAL A 156 -2.70 -11.95 1.02
CA VAL A 156 -3.14 -12.66 -0.16
C VAL A 156 -4.56 -13.18 0.01
N TRP A 157 -5.39 -12.89 -0.98
CA TRP A 157 -6.71 -13.49 -1.15
C TRP A 157 -6.77 -14.25 -2.47
N THR A 158 -7.42 -15.43 -2.44
CA THR A 158 -7.73 -16.25 -3.62
C THR A 158 -9.17 -16.72 -3.53
N ILE A 159 -9.79 -17.03 -4.68
CA ILE A 159 -11.19 -17.46 -4.73
C ILE A 159 -11.45 -18.72 -3.88
N ASN A 160 -10.45 -19.59 -3.73
CA ASN A 160 -10.57 -20.81 -2.92
C ASN A 160 -10.64 -20.52 -1.40
N LYS A 161 -10.26 -19.31 -0.94
CA LYS A 161 -10.42 -18.89 0.47
C LYS A 161 -11.85 -18.46 0.82
N LEU A 162 -12.76 -18.35 -0.14
CA LEU A 162 -14.17 -18.00 0.13
C LEU A 162 -14.90 -19.01 1.01
N GLU A 163 -14.50 -20.28 0.98
CA GLU A 163 -15.13 -21.33 1.77
C GLU A 163 -14.79 -21.28 3.27
N GLU A 164 -13.72 -20.58 3.65
CA GLU A 164 -13.24 -20.49 5.06
C GLU A 164 -13.73 -19.23 5.79
N LEU A 165 -14.22 -18.21 5.08
CA LEU A 165 -14.66 -16.95 5.67
C LEU A 165 -16.17 -16.98 6.00
N ILE A 166 -16.59 -17.79 6.95
CA ILE A 166 -17.83 -17.58 7.69
C ILE A 166 -17.63 -16.33 8.55
N ILE A 167 -18.02 -15.18 8.01
CA ILE A 167 -17.93 -13.89 8.71
C ILE A 167 -18.97 -13.86 9.82
N PRO A 168 -18.61 -13.63 11.09
CA PRO A 168 -19.61 -13.29 12.10
C PRO A 168 -20.28 -11.98 11.70
N GLU A 169 -21.61 -11.95 11.60
CA GLU A 169 -22.46 -10.79 11.27
C GLU A 169 -22.28 -9.56 12.19
N ILE A 170 -21.32 -9.60 13.09
CA ILE A 170 -21.18 -8.65 14.22
C ILE A 170 -20.51 -7.32 13.81
N ILE A 171 -19.81 -7.24 12.66
CA ILE A 171 -19.03 -6.03 12.32
C ILE A 171 -19.87 -4.90 11.70
N PHE A 172 -21.10 -5.16 11.26
CA PHE A 172 -21.91 -4.15 10.56
C PHE A 172 -22.90 -3.35 11.42
N LYS A 173 -22.95 -3.56 12.74
CA LYS A 173 -23.89 -2.84 13.63
C LYS A 173 -23.35 -1.60 14.32
N SER A 174 -22.18 -1.10 13.99
CA SER A 174 -21.58 0.09 14.61
C SER A 174 -21.48 1.31 13.70
N LYS A 175 -22.40 1.46 12.73
CA LYS A 175 -22.64 2.74 12.04
C LYS A 175 -24.07 3.16 12.26
N LEU A 176 -24.35 3.71 13.43
CA LEU A 176 -25.42 4.66 13.71
C LEU A 176 -24.87 5.70 14.67
#